data_9cd54ab10eeb636c65e85a004803c4e4
#
_entry.id   9cd54ab10eeb636c65e85a004803c4e4
#
_cell.length_a   1.000
_cell.length_b   1.000
_cell.length_c   1.000
_cell.angle_alpha   90.00
_cell.angle_beta   90.00
_cell.angle_gamma   90.00
#
_symmetry.space_group_name_H-M   'P 1'
#
loop_
_entity.id
_entity.type
_entity.pdbx_description
1 polymer ?
#
loop_
_entity_poly.entity_id
_entity_poly.type
_entity_poly.pdbx_seq_one_letter_code
_entity_poly.pdbx_strand_id
1 'polypeptide(L)'
;LTGSLLAQNVCVSTPKTSLVLSAPEGGTLRHLYYGNRLSEADLQNISAAEANHAAYPEYGLNAPVETALAVKHADGNMTLQLEVLNVTTEKEGNAVTTVVALKDKVYPFFVNVCYRAWQDADVIESWTEISHQEKKPVVLNQFASGYLPIRRGDVWLSHLSGSWANEGVLTQEPLTPGMKVIKNKDGVRNSHTDHAEVMFSLDGRPQENTGNVIGAALCYSGNYKLRIETHDDEYHHFFAGINEENSTYSLKKDELFRTPELALTYSNEGLSGGSRNFHRWARLHKLAHGTTPRKILLNSWEGVYFDINQQGMDQMMADIASMGGELFVMDDGWFGDKYPRKNDSSSLGDWVVDKNKLPNGIGGLLSDAKKHGVKFGIWIEPEMANTTSELYEKHPDWVLKASERDVVLGRGGTQVVLDLANPAVQDFVFGVVDNLMTSYPEIDYIKWDANMSVQNHGSQYLTKDNQSHMYIEFHRGFEKICQRIRAKYPDLTIHVPVAAVVPTTECCLTSTSSG
;
A
#
# COMPACT_ATOMS: atom_id res chain seq x y z
N LEU A 1 38.44 -32.19 11.52
CA LEU A 1 38.59 -30.77 11.12
C LEU A 1 37.24 -30.08 11.30
N THR A 2 37.02 -29.53 12.46
CA THR A 2 35.87 -28.64 12.78
C THR A 2 36.15 -27.32 12.11
N GLY A 3 35.61 -27.11 10.90
CA GLY A 3 35.55 -25.81 10.27
C GLY A 3 34.67 -24.89 11.11
N SER A 4 35.27 -23.85 11.69
CA SER A 4 34.57 -22.75 12.32
C SER A 4 33.62 -22.16 11.27
N LEU A 5 32.31 -22.33 11.45
CA LEU A 5 31.28 -21.57 10.73
C LEU A 5 31.49 -20.09 11.09
N LEU A 6 32.22 -19.36 10.24
CA LEU A 6 32.32 -17.91 10.35
C LEU A 6 30.91 -17.36 10.19
N ALA A 7 30.40 -16.70 11.22
CA ALA A 7 29.13 -15.99 11.16
C ALA A 7 29.21 -14.98 10.00
N GLN A 8 28.43 -15.20 8.95
CA GLN A 8 28.37 -14.29 7.82
C GLN A 8 27.49 -13.11 8.19
N ASN A 9 28.11 -11.97 8.51
CA ASN A 9 27.38 -10.71 8.67
C ASN A 9 26.97 -10.19 7.30
N VAL A 10 25.69 -9.89 7.15
CA VAL A 10 25.09 -9.31 5.95
C VAL A 10 24.81 -7.84 6.23
N CYS A 11 25.38 -6.96 5.42
CA CYS A 11 25.18 -5.53 5.54
C CYS A 11 24.36 -5.00 4.36
N VAL A 12 23.14 -4.57 4.64
CA VAL A 12 22.27 -3.84 3.71
C VAL A 12 22.42 -2.35 3.99
N SER A 13 22.89 -1.57 3.04
CA SER A 13 23.28 -0.19 3.32
C SER A 13 22.88 0.78 2.22
N THR A 14 22.53 1.97 2.66
CA THR A 14 22.47 3.22 1.88
C THR A 14 23.70 4.08 2.18
N PRO A 15 23.91 5.25 1.57
CA PRO A 15 25.01 6.13 1.93
C PRO A 15 25.06 6.57 3.39
N LYS A 16 23.89 6.69 4.07
CA LYS A 16 23.82 7.19 5.46
C LYS A 16 23.35 6.16 6.48
N THR A 17 22.83 5.00 6.03
CA THR A 17 22.20 4.00 6.90
C THR A 17 22.80 2.62 6.69
N SER A 18 22.90 1.83 7.76
CA SER A 18 23.22 0.40 7.73
C SER A 18 22.16 -0.41 8.47
N LEU A 19 21.72 -1.50 7.84
CA LEU A 19 21.06 -2.63 8.48
C LEU A 19 22.03 -3.80 8.47
N VAL A 20 22.34 -4.35 9.63
CA VAL A 20 23.29 -5.47 9.75
C VAL A 20 22.58 -6.68 10.34
N LEU A 21 22.75 -7.80 9.67
CA LEU A 21 22.17 -9.08 10.03
C LEU A 21 23.28 -10.12 10.22
N SER A 22 23.04 -11.10 11.07
CA SER A 22 23.84 -12.33 11.13
C SER A 22 23.05 -13.44 10.44
N ALA A 23 23.61 -14.02 9.37
CA ALA A 23 22.99 -15.04 8.54
C ALA A 23 23.91 -16.26 8.38
N PRO A 24 24.20 -17.01 9.47
CA PRO A 24 25.02 -18.22 9.37
C PRO A 24 24.22 -19.33 8.68
N GLU A 25 24.82 -19.99 7.69
CA GLU A 25 24.21 -21.14 7.02
C GLU A 25 23.78 -22.21 8.04
N GLY A 26 22.56 -22.72 7.93
CA GLY A 26 21.97 -23.67 8.88
C GLY A 26 21.64 -23.07 10.25
N GLY A 27 21.81 -21.77 10.44
CA GLY A 27 21.50 -21.05 11.68
C GLY A 27 20.34 -20.09 11.55
N THR A 28 19.96 -19.44 12.66
CA THR A 28 18.89 -18.45 12.70
C THR A 28 19.35 -17.12 12.13
N LEU A 29 18.55 -16.51 11.27
CA LEU A 29 18.73 -15.12 10.84
C LEU A 29 18.47 -14.16 12.00
N ARG A 30 19.48 -13.35 12.38
CA ARG A 30 19.40 -12.45 13.53
C ARG A 30 19.61 -11.00 13.12
N HIS A 31 18.91 -10.09 13.81
CA HIS A 31 19.11 -8.65 13.69
C HIS A 31 20.25 -8.22 14.60
N LEU A 32 21.22 -7.46 14.06
CA LEU A 32 22.37 -6.95 14.80
C LEU A 32 22.29 -5.43 14.99
N TYR A 33 21.94 -4.70 13.96
CA TYR A 33 21.99 -3.23 13.97
C TYR A 33 21.08 -2.61 12.92
N TYR A 34 20.46 -1.49 13.24
CA TYR A 34 19.85 -0.57 12.30
C TYR A 34 20.07 0.88 12.76
N GLY A 35 20.65 1.72 11.91
CA GLY A 35 20.96 3.10 12.27
C GLY A 35 21.93 3.78 11.30
N ASN A 36 22.75 4.69 11.80
CA ASN A 36 23.78 5.36 11.02
C ASN A 36 24.67 4.38 10.24
N ARG A 37 25.16 4.84 9.09
CA ARG A 37 26.12 4.07 8.30
C ARG A 37 27.34 3.69 9.15
N LEU A 38 27.62 2.40 9.21
CA LEU A 38 28.78 1.86 9.90
C LEU A 38 30.01 1.83 9.00
N SER A 39 31.17 2.07 9.59
CA SER A 39 32.46 1.86 8.91
C SER A 39 32.78 0.36 8.79
N GLU A 40 33.74 -0.01 7.95
CA GLU A 40 34.20 -1.39 7.84
C GLU A 40 34.76 -1.91 9.17
N ALA A 41 35.44 -1.06 9.94
CA ALA A 41 35.94 -1.42 11.26
C ALA A 41 34.81 -1.70 12.25
N ASP A 42 33.74 -0.91 12.24
CA ASP A 42 32.57 -1.15 13.10
C ASP A 42 31.87 -2.47 12.73
N LEU A 43 31.74 -2.75 11.42
CA LEU A 43 31.13 -3.99 10.92
C LEU A 43 31.92 -5.24 11.35
N GLN A 44 33.24 -5.15 11.43
CA GLN A 44 34.09 -6.25 11.91
C GLN A 44 33.96 -6.48 13.43
N ASN A 45 33.62 -5.45 14.19
CA ASN A 45 33.49 -5.51 15.64
C ASN A 45 32.08 -5.89 16.12
N ILE A 46 31.08 -5.88 15.24
CA ILE A 46 29.73 -6.33 15.61
C ILE A 46 29.72 -7.84 15.85
N SER A 47 29.40 -8.22 17.09
CA SER A 47 29.35 -9.62 17.51
C SER A 47 27.95 -10.21 17.33
N ALA A 48 27.85 -11.32 16.58
CA ALA A 48 26.63 -12.10 16.51
C ALA A 48 26.24 -12.77 17.83
N ALA A 49 27.17 -12.88 18.78
CA ALA A 49 26.93 -13.48 20.09
C ALA A 49 26.01 -12.62 21.00
N GLU A 50 25.92 -11.32 20.71
CA GLU A 50 25.07 -10.38 21.44
C GLU A 50 23.68 -10.22 20.81
N ALA A 51 23.44 -10.85 19.66
CA ALA A 51 22.17 -10.75 18.96
C ALA A 51 21.11 -11.67 19.58
N ASN A 52 20.16 -11.09 20.27
CA ASN A 52 19.10 -11.82 20.96
C ASN A 52 17.81 -11.96 20.13
N HIS A 53 17.68 -11.20 19.03
CA HIS A 53 16.45 -11.14 18.25
C HIS A 53 16.62 -11.77 16.87
N ALA A 54 15.68 -12.66 16.50
CA ALA A 54 15.54 -13.08 15.11
C ALA A 54 15.20 -11.85 14.25
N ALA A 55 15.71 -11.77 13.03
CA ALA A 55 15.38 -10.66 12.11
C ALA A 55 13.99 -10.83 11.48
N TYR A 56 13.43 -12.03 11.55
CA TYR A 56 12.05 -12.34 11.15
C TYR A 56 11.51 -13.43 12.06
N PRO A 57 11.00 -13.07 13.27
CA PRO A 57 10.59 -14.03 14.29
C PRO A 57 9.36 -14.83 13.84
N GLU A 58 9.51 -16.15 13.85
CA GLU A 58 8.44 -17.10 13.53
C GLU A 58 7.82 -17.70 14.79
N TYR A 59 6.55 -18.14 14.69
CA TYR A 59 5.90 -18.89 15.76
C TYR A 59 6.49 -20.30 15.84
N GLY A 60 7.00 -20.64 17.01
CA GLY A 60 7.71 -21.91 17.25
C GLY A 60 9.09 -21.72 17.86
N LEU A 61 9.70 -20.54 17.71
CA LEU A 61 10.82 -20.13 18.56
C LEU A 61 10.30 -19.82 19.97
N ASN A 62 11.09 -20.19 20.97
CA ASN A 62 10.77 -19.87 22.36
C ASN A 62 11.11 -18.39 22.65
N ALA A 63 10.42 -17.49 21.99
CA ALA A 63 10.62 -16.04 22.11
C ALA A 63 9.41 -15.41 22.82
N PRO A 64 9.61 -14.54 23.80
CA PRO A 64 8.54 -13.89 24.55
C PRO A 64 7.91 -12.70 23.82
N VAL A 65 7.99 -12.63 22.50
CA VAL A 65 7.51 -11.53 21.67
C VAL A 65 6.50 -12.02 20.65
N GLU A 66 5.70 -11.09 20.12
CA GLU A 66 4.85 -11.32 18.95
C GLU A 66 5.68 -11.86 17.77
N THR A 67 5.04 -12.55 16.85
CA THR A 67 5.72 -13.15 15.70
C THR A 67 5.44 -12.40 14.40
N ALA A 68 6.40 -12.42 13.49
CA ALA A 68 6.23 -11.91 12.14
C ALA A 68 5.53 -12.94 11.24
N LEU A 69 5.72 -14.23 11.51
CA LEU A 69 5.17 -15.33 10.74
C LEU A 69 4.57 -16.40 11.64
N ALA A 70 3.33 -16.79 11.38
CA ALA A 70 2.67 -17.93 11.99
C ALA A 70 1.92 -18.73 10.93
N VAL A 71 2.15 -20.04 10.90
CA VAL A 71 1.64 -20.94 9.86
C VAL A 71 0.98 -22.14 10.52
N LYS A 72 -0.09 -22.62 9.92
CA LYS A 72 -0.63 -23.97 10.17
C LYS A 72 -0.25 -24.86 9.00
N HIS A 73 0.63 -25.82 9.22
CA HIS A 73 1.06 -26.81 8.24
C HIS A 73 -0.07 -27.74 7.82
N ALA A 74 0.13 -28.45 6.72
CA ALA A 74 -0.86 -29.36 6.13
C ALA A 74 -1.27 -30.54 7.05
N ASP A 75 -0.42 -30.90 7.99
CA ASP A 75 -0.67 -31.94 9.00
C ASP A 75 -1.28 -31.39 10.31
N GLY A 76 -1.44 -30.06 10.41
CA GLY A 76 -1.98 -29.37 11.56
C GLY A 76 -0.94 -28.84 12.56
N ASN A 77 0.35 -29.09 12.38
CA ASN A 77 1.41 -28.48 13.19
C ASN A 77 1.39 -26.95 13.02
N MET A 78 1.64 -26.23 14.12
CA MET A 78 1.61 -24.76 14.16
C MET A 78 3.00 -24.13 14.28
N THR A 79 4.06 -24.92 14.37
CA THR A 79 5.41 -24.41 14.67
C THR A 79 6.31 -24.39 13.45
N LEU A 80 7.12 -23.34 13.36
CA LEU A 80 8.19 -23.15 12.39
C LEU A 80 9.55 -23.13 13.09
N GLN A 81 10.58 -23.60 12.40
CA GLN A 81 11.98 -23.46 12.78
C GLN A 81 12.80 -23.12 11.54
N LEU A 82 12.88 -21.83 11.22
CA LEU A 82 13.56 -21.34 10.02
C LEU A 82 15.06 -21.28 10.21
N GLU A 83 15.80 -21.79 9.23
CA GLU A 83 17.26 -21.71 9.14
C GLU A 83 17.69 -21.08 7.80
N VAL A 84 18.83 -20.38 7.82
CA VAL A 84 19.39 -19.74 6.63
C VAL A 84 19.90 -20.80 5.66
N LEU A 85 19.44 -20.73 4.41
CA LEU A 85 19.96 -21.54 3.30
C LEU A 85 21.12 -20.82 2.59
N ASN A 86 20.87 -19.60 2.16
CA ASN A 86 21.87 -18.78 1.47
C ASN A 86 21.49 -17.30 1.54
N VAL A 87 22.43 -16.46 1.10
CA VAL A 87 22.24 -15.02 0.91
C VAL A 87 22.71 -14.64 -0.49
N THR A 88 21.89 -13.89 -1.20
CA THR A 88 22.23 -13.32 -2.50
C THR A 88 22.10 -11.81 -2.48
N THR A 89 22.94 -11.12 -3.24
CA THR A 89 22.88 -9.67 -3.38
C THR A 89 23.03 -9.31 -4.85
N GLU A 90 22.12 -8.48 -5.34
CA GLU A 90 22.10 -8.00 -6.70
C GLU A 90 22.00 -6.47 -6.73
N LYS A 91 22.71 -5.85 -7.66
CA LYS A 91 22.66 -4.40 -7.89
C LYS A 91 22.01 -4.10 -9.23
N GLU A 92 20.94 -3.31 -9.18
CA GLU A 92 20.23 -2.81 -10.35
C GLU A 92 20.09 -1.28 -10.25
N GLY A 93 20.76 -0.54 -11.10
CA GLY A 93 20.76 0.92 -11.06
C GLY A 93 21.19 1.47 -9.68
N ASN A 94 20.30 2.23 -9.05
CA ASN A 94 20.50 2.79 -7.71
C ASN A 94 20.00 1.88 -6.59
N ALA A 95 19.47 0.71 -6.90
CA ALA A 95 19.01 -0.27 -5.92
C ALA A 95 20.04 -1.39 -5.69
N VAL A 96 20.20 -1.78 -4.43
CA VAL A 96 20.92 -3.01 -4.05
C VAL A 96 19.93 -3.90 -3.31
N THR A 97 19.58 -5.03 -3.91
CA THR A 97 18.63 -5.99 -3.33
C THR A 97 19.39 -7.17 -2.72
N THR A 98 19.14 -7.42 -1.44
CA THR A 98 19.67 -8.56 -0.70
C THR A 98 18.52 -9.48 -0.32
N VAL A 99 18.65 -10.75 -0.64
CA VAL A 99 17.67 -11.80 -0.33
C VAL A 99 18.34 -12.82 0.59
N VAL A 100 17.74 -13.03 1.75
CA VAL A 100 18.11 -14.11 2.68
C VAL A 100 17.07 -15.22 2.55
N ALA A 101 17.46 -16.32 1.93
CA ALA A 101 16.61 -17.48 1.76
C ALA A 101 16.62 -18.33 3.05
N LEU A 102 15.45 -18.60 3.57
CA LEU A 102 15.23 -19.43 4.76
C LEU A 102 14.41 -20.67 4.40
N LYS A 103 14.59 -21.74 5.17
CA LYS A 103 13.82 -22.99 5.06
C LYS A 103 13.48 -23.51 6.44
N ASP A 104 12.29 -24.08 6.59
CA ASP A 104 11.96 -24.84 7.80
C ASP A 104 12.79 -26.15 7.88
N LYS A 105 13.22 -26.52 9.09
CA LYS A 105 14.06 -27.71 9.33
C LYS A 105 13.39 -29.03 8.98
N VAL A 106 12.07 -29.08 9.06
CA VAL A 106 11.28 -30.31 8.92
C VAL A 106 10.38 -30.27 7.68
N TYR A 107 9.71 -29.13 7.48
CA TYR A 107 8.73 -28.99 6.40
C TYR A 107 9.40 -28.41 5.14
N PRO A 108 8.91 -28.76 3.93
CA PRO A 108 9.31 -28.10 2.69
C PRO A 108 8.62 -26.73 2.58
N PHE A 109 8.93 -25.84 3.54
CA PHE A 109 8.41 -24.50 3.68
C PHE A 109 9.55 -23.48 3.59
N PHE A 110 9.40 -22.46 2.78
CA PHE A 110 10.46 -21.52 2.40
C PHE A 110 10.02 -20.08 2.59
N VAL A 111 10.94 -19.26 3.06
CA VAL A 111 10.75 -17.81 3.25
C VAL A 111 11.96 -17.08 2.71
N ASN A 112 11.76 -16.16 1.76
CA ASN A 112 12.77 -15.19 1.39
C ASN A 112 12.51 -13.90 2.18
N VAL A 113 13.46 -13.47 3.00
CA VAL A 113 13.44 -12.16 3.63
C VAL A 113 14.26 -11.23 2.74
N CYS A 114 13.58 -10.26 2.14
CA CYS A 114 14.13 -9.41 1.09
C CYS A 114 14.34 -7.99 1.60
N TYR A 115 15.46 -7.39 1.20
CA TYR A 115 15.79 -5.99 1.50
C TYR A 115 16.29 -5.30 0.25
N ARG A 116 15.74 -4.12 -0.07
CA ARG A 116 16.20 -3.27 -1.17
C ARG A 116 16.65 -1.92 -0.64
N ALA A 117 17.94 -1.64 -0.77
CA ALA A 117 18.55 -0.38 -0.36
C ALA A 117 18.65 0.59 -1.54
N TRP A 118 17.98 1.73 -1.45
CA TRP A 118 18.02 2.80 -2.42
C TRP A 118 19.17 3.76 -2.14
N GLN A 119 20.18 3.76 -2.99
CA GLN A 119 21.44 4.48 -2.78
C GLN A 119 21.32 6.00 -2.89
N ASP A 120 20.27 6.51 -3.52
CA ASP A 120 20.01 7.92 -3.75
C ASP A 120 18.91 8.52 -2.86
N ALA A 121 18.30 7.72 -1.99
CA ALA A 121 17.16 8.13 -1.19
C ALA A 121 17.27 7.84 0.32
N ASP A 122 18.26 7.09 0.78
CA ASP A 122 18.41 6.63 2.16
C ASP A 122 17.19 5.88 2.71
N VAL A 123 16.60 5.03 1.89
CA VAL A 123 15.48 4.15 2.26
C VAL A 123 15.86 2.70 1.99
N ILE A 124 15.50 1.83 2.92
CA ILE A 124 15.59 0.37 2.79
C ILE A 124 14.17 -0.17 2.81
N GLU A 125 13.74 -0.80 1.73
CA GLU A 125 12.50 -1.56 1.67
C GLU A 125 12.72 -2.98 2.18
N SER A 126 11.75 -3.52 2.93
CA SER A 126 11.72 -4.90 3.38
C SER A 126 10.41 -5.55 3.00
N TRP A 127 10.46 -6.79 2.49
CA TRP A 127 9.28 -7.63 2.24
C TRP A 127 9.65 -9.11 2.40
N THR A 128 8.65 -9.97 2.41
CA THR A 128 8.85 -11.41 2.45
C THR A 128 8.14 -12.11 1.31
N GLU A 129 8.72 -13.22 0.88
CA GLU A 129 8.15 -14.13 -0.11
C GLU A 129 8.05 -15.52 0.50
N ILE A 130 6.85 -16.06 0.57
CA ILE A 130 6.53 -17.30 1.28
C ILE A 130 6.01 -18.32 0.29
N SER A 131 6.58 -19.52 0.32
CA SER A 131 6.13 -20.64 -0.52
C SER A 131 6.33 -21.98 0.20
N HIS A 132 5.67 -23.04 -0.28
CA HIS A 132 5.85 -24.37 0.25
C HIS A 132 5.59 -25.45 -0.80
N GLN A 133 6.05 -26.69 -0.50
CA GLN A 133 5.84 -27.88 -1.33
C GLN A 133 5.11 -29.00 -0.58
N GLU A 134 4.40 -28.66 0.51
CA GLU A 134 3.57 -29.62 1.22
C GLU A 134 2.43 -30.11 0.31
N LYS A 135 1.93 -31.34 0.59
CA LYS A 135 0.93 -32.01 -0.27
C LYS A 135 -0.44 -31.33 -0.29
N LYS A 136 -0.78 -30.58 0.76
CA LYS A 136 -2.04 -29.85 0.91
C LYS A 136 -1.73 -28.38 1.21
N PRO A 137 -2.68 -27.46 1.01
CA PRO A 137 -2.51 -26.07 1.39
C PRO A 137 -2.10 -25.89 2.86
N VAL A 138 -1.28 -24.89 3.12
CA VAL A 138 -0.97 -24.41 4.47
C VAL A 138 -1.76 -23.12 4.72
N VAL A 139 -1.98 -22.77 5.99
CA VAL A 139 -2.67 -21.53 6.33
C VAL A 139 -1.70 -20.55 6.97
N LEU A 140 -1.53 -19.41 6.33
CA LEU A 140 -0.78 -18.28 6.87
C LEU A 140 -1.70 -17.52 7.85
N ASN A 141 -1.36 -17.52 9.14
CA ASN A 141 -2.12 -16.87 10.20
C ASN A 141 -1.54 -15.48 10.54
N GLN A 142 -0.22 -15.32 10.40
CA GLN A 142 0.50 -14.03 10.46
C GLN A 142 1.57 -14.02 9.39
N PHE A 143 1.78 -12.86 8.76
CA PHE A 143 2.72 -12.69 7.64
C PHE A 143 3.12 -11.22 7.50
N ALA A 144 3.93 -10.73 8.45
CA ALA A 144 4.42 -9.36 8.42
C ALA A 144 5.36 -9.12 7.23
N SER A 145 5.34 -7.90 6.69
CA SER A 145 6.31 -7.44 5.69
C SER A 145 7.71 -7.26 6.26
N GLY A 146 7.77 -6.87 7.52
CA GLY A 146 9.03 -6.68 8.23
C GLY A 146 8.86 -6.57 9.74
N TYR A 147 9.98 -6.72 10.40
CA TYR A 147 10.15 -6.60 11.84
C TYR A 147 11.40 -5.77 12.13
N LEU A 148 11.33 -4.91 13.15
CA LEU A 148 12.46 -4.11 13.62
C LEU A 148 12.46 -4.03 15.15
N PRO A 149 13.48 -4.57 15.84
CA PRO A 149 13.70 -4.32 17.26
C PRO A 149 14.34 -2.93 17.43
N ILE A 150 13.70 -2.08 18.21
CA ILE A 150 14.16 -0.72 18.54
C ILE A 150 14.57 -0.72 20.01
N ARG A 151 15.82 -0.36 20.31
CA ARG A 151 16.32 -0.36 21.70
C ARG A 151 15.51 0.60 22.56
N ARG A 152 15.10 0.16 23.75
CA ARG A 152 14.40 0.99 24.72
C ARG A 152 15.25 2.17 25.19
N GLY A 153 14.58 3.25 25.47
CA GLY A 153 15.08 4.51 25.95
C GLY A 153 13.90 5.46 26.11
N ASP A 154 14.12 6.75 26.01
CA ASP A 154 13.03 7.73 25.89
C ASP A 154 12.55 7.79 24.44
N VAL A 155 11.91 6.70 23.96
CA VAL A 155 11.42 6.57 22.58
C VAL A 155 10.00 7.09 22.47
N TRP A 156 9.79 7.98 21.50
CA TRP A 156 8.49 8.57 21.19
C TRP A 156 8.01 8.13 19.83
N LEU A 157 6.72 7.84 19.76
CA LEU A 157 6.01 7.51 18.52
C LEU A 157 5.31 8.75 17.98
N SER A 158 5.54 9.05 16.70
CA SER A 158 4.77 10.02 15.93
C SER A 158 3.97 9.26 14.87
N HIS A 159 2.67 9.49 14.82
CA HIS A 159 1.79 8.91 13.80
C HIS A 159 0.67 9.89 13.43
N LEU A 160 0.04 9.65 12.30
CA LEU A 160 -1.08 10.45 11.83
C LEU A 160 -2.39 9.75 12.15
N SER A 161 -3.37 10.53 12.62
CA SER A 161 -4.74 10.08 12.88
C SER A 161 -5.73 11.12 12.38
N GLY A 162 -7.02 10.87 12.49
CA GLY A 162 -8.01 11.86 12.10
C GLY A 162 -9.41 11.32 11.89
N SER A 163 -10.17 12.09 11.13
CA SER A 163 -11.53 11.77 10.71
C SER A 163 -11.84 12.54 9.41
N TRP A 164 -12.97 12.28 8.81
CA TRP A 164 -13.42 13.08 7.65
C TRP A 164 -13.43 14.58 7.98
N ALA A 165 -12.88 15.38 7.08
CA ALA A 165 -12.66 16.83 7.22
C ALA A 165 -11.74 17.24 8.39
N ASN A 166 -10.98 16.30 8.95
CA ASN A 166 -9.95 16.52 9.98
C ASN A 166 -8.86 15.44 9.87
N GLU A 167 -8.36 15.24 8.66
CA GLU A 167 -7.37 14.22 8.31
C GLU A 167 -5.97 14.66 8.71
N GLY A 168 -5.08 13.68 8.91
CA GLY A 168 -3.65 13.91 9.06
C GLY A 168 -3.24 14.64 10.34
N VAL A 169 -3.98 14.47 11.42
CA VAL A 169 -3.63 15.06 12.73
C VAL A 169 -2.42 14.34 13.31
N LEU A 170 -1.34 15.07 13.52
CA LEU A 170 -0.11 14.54 14.12
C LEU A 170 -0.32 14.23 15.60
N THR A 171 -0.18 12.96 15.96
CA THR A 171 -0.18 12.46 17.34
C THR A 171 1.24 12.04 17.74
N GLN A 172 1.67 12.47 18.91
CA GLN A 172 2.99 12.16 19.45
C GLN A 172 2.87 11.68 20.91
N GLU A 173 3.39 10.51 21.19
CA GLU A 173 3.29 9.87 22.50
C GLU A 173 4.55 9.07 22.85
N PRO A 174 4.97 8.99 24.13
CA PRO A 174 6.05 8.11 24.54
C PRO A 174 5.61 6.65 24.43
N LEU A 175 6.51 5.77 24.04
CA LEU A 175 6.24 4.32 24.07
C LEU A 175 6.31 3.81 25.50
N THR A 176 5.27 3.11 25.91
CA THR A 176 5.10 2.53 27.25
C THR A 176 4.98 1.00 27.19
N PRO A 177 5.22 0.26 28.29
CA PRO A 177 4.99 -1.19 28.32
C PRO A 177 3.58 -1.58 27.86
N GLY A 178 3.49 -2.66 27.10
CA GLY A 178 2.27 -3.17 26.50
C GLY A 178 2.31 -3.15 24.98
N MET A 179 1.14 -3.07 24.34
CA MET A 179 1.04 -3.09 22.89
C MET A 179 0.29 -1.87 22.36
N LYS A 180 0.91 -1.16 21.41
CA LYS A 180 0.27 -0.15 20.57
C LYS A 180 -0.03 -0.77 19.22
N VAL A 181 -1.27 -0.62 18.74
CA VAL A 181 -1.72 -1.09 17.43
C VAL A 181 -2.30 0.06 16.63
N ILE A 182 -1.81 0.23 15.42
CA ILE A 182 -2.33 1.15 14.41
C ILE A 182 -2.78 0.27 13.24
N LYS A 183 -4.07 0.29 12.91
CA LYS A 183 -4.61 -0.58 11.86
C LYS A 183 -5.72 0.10 11.08
N ASN A 184 -5.85 -0.31 9.82
CA ASN A 184 -7.00 0.06 9.02
C ASN A 184 -8.28 -0.52 9.64
N LYS A 185 -9.30 0.34 9.81
CA LYS A 185 -10.61 0.00 10.36
C LYS A 185 -11.71 -0.05 9.30
N ASP A 186 -11.41 0.37 8.08
CA ASP A 186 -12.38 0.51 6.99
C ASP A 186 -12.27 -0.60 5.92
N GLY A 187 -11.62 -1.70 6.27
CA GLY A 187 -11.48 -2.88 5.40
C GLY A 187 -10.32 -2.73 4.41
N VAL A 188 -10.59 -2.79 3.11
CA VAL A 188 -9.54 -2.82 2.08
C VAL A 188 -9.00 -1.45 1.67
N ARG A 189 -9.39 -0.36 2.32
CA ARG A 189 -8.91 0.98 2.01
C ARG A 189 -8.33 1.64 3.23
N ASN A 190 -7.33 2.47 3.01
CA ASN A 190 -6.89 3.39 4.05
C ASN A 190 -8.03 4.34 4.40
N SER A 191 -8.16 4.63 5.68
CA SER A 191 -9.22 5.52 6.19
C SER A 191 -8.64 6.87 6.60
N HIS A 192 -9.55 7.79 6.95
CA HIS A 192 -9.17 9.06 7.57
C HIS A 192 -8.66 8.88 9.02
N THR A 193 -8.87 7.71 9.63
CA THR A 193 -8.66 7.50 11.07
C THR A 193 -7.22 7.23 11.43
N ASP A 194 -6.52 6.45 10.64
CA ASP A 194 -5.13 6.06 10.90
C ASP A 194 -4.37 5.95 9.57
N HIS A 195 -3.03 6.09 9.62
CA HIS A 195 -2.14 5.98 8.48
C HIS A 195 -1.14 4.83 8.66
N ALA A 196 -0.70 4.24 7.55
CA ALA A 196 0.26 3.14 7.54
C ALA A 196 1.72 3.60 7.71
N GLU A 197 1.93 4.73 8.40
CA GLU A 197 3.23 5.36 8.60
C GLU A 197 3.43 5.75 10.04
N VAL A 198 4.66 5.59 10.51
CA VAL A 198 5.08 6.00 11.84
C VAL A 198 6.50 6.53 11.81
N MET A 199 6.85 7.38 12.80
CA MET A 199 8.24 7.74 13.10
C MET A 199 8.53 7.53 14.58
N PHE A 200 9.68 6.94 14.86
CA PHE A 200 10.21 6.72 16.21
C PHE A 200 11.33 7.72 16.47
N SER A 201 11.14 8.65 17.41
CA SER A 201 12.22 9.52 17.91
C SER A 201 12.92 8.82 19.04
N LEU A 202 14.23 8.58 18.91
CA LEU A 202 15.00 7.69 19.78
C LEU A 202 15.61 8.42 21.00
N ASP A 203 15.67 9.75 20.97
CA ASP A 203 16.38 10.58 21.94
C ASP A 203 15.42 11.47 22.76
N GLY A 204 14.19 11.02 22.95
CA GLY A 204 13.17 11.75 23.68
C GLY A 204 12.11 12.38 22.78
N ARG A 205 11.47 13.43 23.27
CA ARG A 205 10.36 14.08 22.59
C ARG A 205 10.75 14.52 21.17
N PRO A 206 9.90 14.22 20.15
CA PRO A 206 10.19 14.52 18.75
C PRO A 206 10.59 15.96 18.50
N GLN A 207 11.65 16.13 17.73
CA GLN A 207 12.15 17.43 17.28
C GLN A 207 12.12 17.49 15.76
N GLU A 208 11.88 18.67 15.21
CA GLU A 208 11.75 18.88 13.77
C GLU A 208 13.06 18.62 13.02
N ASN A 209 14.17 19.18 13.50
CA ASN A 209 15.44 19.24 12.77
C ASN A 209 16.63 18.60 13.51
N THR A 210 16.41 17.95 14.64
CA THR A 210 17.48 17.34 15.46
C THR A 210 16.99 16.03 16.07
N GLY A 211 17.94 15.16 16.44
CA GLY A 211 17.68 13.87 17.07
C GLY A 211 17.61 12.73 16.07
N ASN A 212 17.77 11.52 16.59
CA ASN A 212 17.76 10.29 15.84
C ASN A 212 16.31 9.80 15.63
N VAL A 213 15.93 9.54 14.39
CA VAL A 213 14.58 9.14 14.00
C VAL A 213 14.64 7.91 13.10
N ILE A 214 13.79 6.93 13.37
CA ILE A 214 13.47 5.84 12.44
C ILE A 214 12.09 6.11 11.88
N GLY A 215 11.98 6.22 10.57
CA GLY A 215 10.69 6.27 9.87
C GLY A 215 10.34 4.91 9.28
N ALA A 216 9.07 4.55 9.32
CA ALA A 216 8.53 3.34 8.71
C ALA A 216 7.23 3.65 7.99
N ALA A 217 7.11 3.20 6.72
CA ALA A 217 5.91 3.37 5.89
C ALA A 217 5.60 2.06 5.17
N LEU A 218 4.42 1.49 5.43
CA LEU A 218 3.99 0.29 4.74
C LEU A 218 3.35 0.66 3.40
N CYS A 219 3.91 0.13 2.30
CA CYS A 219 3.44 0.36 0.94
C CYS A 219 2.22 -0.52 0.64
N TYR A 220 1.11 -0.25 1.31
CA TYR A 220 -0.12 -1.02 1.18
C TYR A 220 -1.34 -0.19 1.54
N SER A 221 -2.26 0.00 0.60
CA SER A 221 -3.51 0.76 0.81
C SER A 221 -4.67 -0.11 1.31
N GLY A 222 -4.43 -1.39 1.51
CA GLY A 222 -5.42 -2.36 1.96
C GLY A 222 -5.60 -2.42 3.48
N ASN A 223 -5.98 -3.59 3.97
CA ASN A 223 -6.16 -3.90 5.38
C ASN A 223 -4.81 -4.08 6.11
N TYR A 224 -4.14 -3.00 6.43
CA TYR A 224 -2.84 -3.01 7.09
C TYR A 224 -2.92 -3.05 8.62
N LYS A 225 -1.79 -3.44 9.24
CA LYS A 225 -1.59 -3.43 10.69
C LYS A 225 -0.13 -3.14 11.04
N LEU A 226 0.07 -2.14 11.88
CA LEU A 226 1.34 -1.83 12.55
C LEU A 226 1.19 -2.18 14.02
N ARG A 227 2.15 -2.89 14.58
CA ARG A 227 2.18 -3.29 15.99
C ARG A 227 3.50 -2.88 16.62
N ILE A 228 3.43 -2.31 17.81
CA ILE A 228 4.62 -1.99 18.63
C ILE A 228 4.38 -2.62 19.99
N GLU A 229 5.16 -3.66 20.29
CA GLU A 229 5.12 -4.39 21.54
C GLU A 229 6.33 -3.99 22.40
N THR A 230 6.10 -3.67 23.66
CA THR A 230 7.15 -3.26 24.61
C THR A 230 7.13 -4.19 25.81
N HIS A 231 8.21 -4.92 26.01
CA HIS A 231 8.44 -5.82 27.14
C HIS A 231 9.64 -5.41 27.99
N ASP A 232 10.02 -6.26 28.94
CA ASP A 232 11.16 -6.05 29.85
C ASP A 232 12.52 -6.40 29.23
N ASP A 233 12.57 -6.82 27.98
CA ASP A 233 13.75 -7.27 27.25
C ASP A 233 14.61 -6.14 26.64
N GLU A 234 14.43 -4.91 27.10
CA GLU A 234 15.15 -3.71 26.63
C GLU A 234 14.84 -3.27 25.19
N TYR A 235 13.77 -3.79 24.55
CA TYR A 235 13.40 -3.41 23.19
C TYR A 235 11.90 -3.05 23.05
N HIS A 236 11.63 -2.25 22.04
CA HIS A 236 10.32 -2.10 21.41
C HIS A 236 10.33 -2.93 20.14
N HIS A 237 9.37 -3.83 19.98
CA HIS A 237 9.26 -4.73 18.83
C HIS A 237 8.25 -4.18 17.85
N PHE A 238 8.74 -3.66 16.73
CA PHE A 238 7.88 -3.10 15.68
C PHE A 238 7.65 -4.10 14.57
N PHE A 239 6.39 -4.33 14.24
CA PHE A 239 5.93 -5.18 13.13
C PHE A 239 5.02 -4.39 12.21
N ALA A 240 5.14 -4.59 10.91
CA ALA A 240 4.27 -3.99 9.93
C ALA A 240 3.92 -4.98 8.82
N GLY A 241 2.68 -4.98 8.36
CA GLY A 241 2.23 -5.84 7.28
C GLY A 241 0.73 -5.77 7.04
N ILE A 242 0.24 -6.72 6.25
CA ILE A 242 -1.19 -6.93 6.05
C ILE A 242 -1.82 -7.31 7.40
N ASN A 243 -3.01 -6.80 7.67
CA ASN A 243 -3.78 -7.17 8.85
C ASN A 243 -4.37 -8.57 8.65
N GLU A 244 -3.92 -9.51 9.46
CA GLU A 244 -4.35 -10.90 9.44
C GLU A 244 -5.76 -11.12 10.03
N GLU A 245 -6.32 -10.14 10.71
CA GLU A 245 -7.67 -10.23 11.26
C GLU A 245 -8.70 -10.43 10.13
N ASN A 246 -9.38 -11.57 10.14
CA ASN A 246 -10.30 -12.02 9.08
C ASN A 246 -9.65 -12.18 7.69
N SER A 247 -8.32 -12.23 7.61
CA SER A 247 -7.56 -12.28 6.37
C SER A 247 -6.47 -13.37 6.39
N THR A 248 -6.69 -14.46 7.12
CA THR A 248 -5.82 -15.63 7.02
C THR A 248 -5.79 -16.14 5.58
N TYR A 249 -4.61 -16.59 5.12
CA TYR A 249 -4.42 -16.96 3.73
C TYR A 249 -4.10 -18.44 3.58
N SER A 250 -4.92 -19.17 2.84
CA SER A 250 -4.70 -20.57 2.47
C SER A 250 -3.79 -20.61 1.24
N LEU A 251 -2.50 -20.85 1.46
CA LEU A 251 -1.47 -20.91 0.42
C LEU A 251 -1.43 -22.31 -0.17
N LYS A 252 -1.55 -22.42 -1.49
CA LYS A 252 -1.46 -23.70 -2.20
C LYS A 252 0.00 -24.11 -2.42
N LYS A 253 0.20 -25.40 -2.64
CA LYS A 253 1.51 -25.93 -3.04
C LYS A 253 2.06 -25.17 -4.26
N ASP A 254 3.35 -24.80 -4.20
CA ASP A 254 4.10 -24.08 -5.25
C ASP A 254 3.55 -22.67 -5.56
N GLU A 255 2.56 -22.17 -4.82
CA GLU A 255 2.12 -20.78 -4.88
C GLU A 255 3.09 -19.89 -4.10
N LEU A 256 3.32 -18.68 -4.62
CA LEU A 256 4.13 -17.65 -3.96
C LEU A 256 3.21 -16.60 -3.32
N PHE A 257 3.35 -16.42 -2.01
CA PHE A 257 2.74 -15.30 -1.30
C PHE A 257 3.79 -14.24 -1.02
N ARG A 258 3.63 -13.06 -1.61
CA ARG A 258 4.49 -11.90 -1.37
C ARG A 258 3.75 -10.89 -0.52
N THR A 259 4.43 -10.38 0.52
CA THR A 259 3.94 -9.27 1.34
C THR A 259 4.24 -7.93 0.67
N PRO A 260 3.49 -6.84 0.97
CA PRO A 260 3.84 -5.50 0.53
C PRO A 260 5.18 -5.04 1.11
N GLU A 261 5.82 -4.07 0.47
CA GLU A 261 7.06 -3.49 0.97
C GLU A 261 6.81 -2.63 2.22
N LEU A 262 7.66 -2.78 3.21
CA LEU A 262 7.83 -1.86 4.33
C LEU A 262 9.05 -0.99 4.07
N ALA A 263 8.86 0.29 3.80
CA ALA A 263 9.94 1.25 3.64
C ALA A 263 10.43 1.73 5.00
N LEU A 264 11.72 1.62 5.25
CA LEU A 264 12.39 2.07 6.46
C LEU A 264 13.40 3.17 6.12
N THR A 265 13.49 4.20 6.94
CA THR A 265 14.53 5.22 6.85
C THR A 265 15.08 5.56 8.22
N TYR A 266 16.34 5.98 8.27
CA TYR A 266 16.97 6.52 9.46
C TYR A 266 17.46 7.94 9.18
N SER A 267 17.36 8.82 10.15
CA SER A 267 17.89 10.18 10.08
C SER A 267 18.35 10.66 11.44
N ASN A 268 19.45 11.41 11.49
CA ASN A 268 19.89 12.17 12.66
C ASN A 268 19.52 13.65 12.58
N GLU A 269 18.67 14.02 11.61
CA GLU A 269 18.18 15.39 11.36
C GLU A 269 16.70 15.54 11.76
N GLY A 270 16.26 14.82 12.79
CA GLY A 270 14.88 14.86 13.29
C GLY A 270 13.83 14.34 12.33
N LEU A 271 12.57 14.68 12.61
CA LEU A 271 11.41 14.27 11.80
C LEU A 271 11.52 14.74 10.34
N SER A 272 11.98 15.98 10.12
CA SER A 272 12.17 16.53 8.77
C SER A 272 13.17 15.75 7.95
N GLY A 273 14.24 15.23 8.57
CA GLY A 273 15.23 14.41 7.88
C GLY A 273 14.63 13.11 7.35
N GLY A 274 13.90 12.39 8.21
CA GLY A 274 13.16 11.18 7.83
C GLY A 274 12.13 11.46 6.75
N SER A 275 11.33 12.51 6.92
CA SER A 275 10.32 12.95 5.93
C SER A 275 10.95 13.25 4.56
N ARG A 276 12.04 14.01 4.52
CA ARG A 276 12.75 14.31 3.25
C ARG A 276 13.29 13.05 2.56
N ASN A 277 13.73 12.04 3.31
CA ASN A 277 14.16 10.78 2.73
C ASN A 277 12.98 10.05 2.05
N PHE A 278 11.83 9.94 2.71
CA PHE A 278 10.63 9.37 2.11
C PHE A 278 10.13 10.15 0.89
N HIS A 279 10.12 11.49 0.95
CA HIS A 279 9.73 12.32 -0.20
C HIS A 279 10.66 12.11 -1.40
N ARG A 280 11.98 12.01 -1.17
CA ARG A 280 12.95 11.73 -2.24
C ARG A 280 12.75 10.35 -2.83
N TRP A 281 12.63 9.32 -1.99
CA TRP A 281 12.36 7.95 -2.39
C TRP A 281 11.06 7.85 -3.19
N ALA A 282 9.96 8.41 -2.71
CA ALA A 282 8.69 8.40 -3.40
C ALA A 282 8.80 9.04 -4.80
N ARG A 283 9.39 10.23 -4.90
CA ARG A 283 9.53 10.92 -6.19
C ARG A 283 10.42 10.18 -7.19
N LEU A 284 11.50 9.57 -6.73
CA LEU A 284 12.47 8.92 -7.62
C LEU A 284 12.07 7.49 -8.00
N HIS A 285 11.38 6.76 -7.10
CA HIS A 285 11.24 5.31 -7.23
C HIS A 285 9.81 4.78 -7.13
N LYS A 286 8.85 5.57 -6.67
CA LYS A 286 7.47 5.09 -6.48
C LYS A 286 6.43 5.85 -7.29
N LEU A 287 6.57 7.14 -7.45
CA LEU A 287 5.61 7.96 -8.17
C LEU A 287 5.90 7.97 -9.68
N ALA A 288 4.92 7.60 -10.50
CA ALA A 288 5.00 7.86 -11.92
C ALA A 288 5.16 9.36 -12.17
N HIS A 289 6.16 9.75 -12.96
CA HIS A 289 6.50 11.15 -13.20
C HIS A 289 6.73 11.95 -11.90
N GLY A 290 7.28 11.31 -10.85
CA GLY A 290 7.43 11.90 -9.52
C GLY A 290 8.31 13.16 -9.47
N THR A 291 9.18 13.37 -10.46
CA THR A 291 10.03 14.55 -10.60
C THR A 291 9.41 15.65 -11.47
N THR A 292 8.29 15.39 -12.14
CA THR A 292 7.58 16.38 -12.96
C THR A 292 6.72 17.28 -12.06
N PRO A 293 6.80 18.62 -12.22
CA PRO A 293 5.93 19.53 -11.49
C PRO A 293 4.45 19.21 -11.72
N ARG A 294 3.65 19.26 -10.66
CA ARG A 294 2.20 19.09 -10.78
C ARG A 294 1.56 20.35 -11.30
N LYS A 295 0.54 20.19 -12.15
CA LYS A 295 -0.22 21.30 -12.73
C LYS A 295 -1.09 21.96 -11.67
N ILE A 296 -1.27 23.28 -11.78
CA ILE A 296 -2.24 24.03 -10.98
C ILE A 296 -3.64 23.65 -11.46
N LEU A 297 -4.40 22.98 -10.58
CA LEU A 297 -5.65 22.30 -10.89
C LEU A 297 -6.86 23.01 -10.27
N LEU A 298 -7.94 23.14 -11.05
CA LEU A 298 -9.29 23.43 -10.57
C LEU A 298 -10.17 22.19 -10.76
N ASN A 299 -10.81 21.75 -9.69
CA ASN A 299 -11.84 20.70 -9.73
C ASN A 299 -13.23 21.35 -9.66
N SER A 300 -14.21 20.82 -10.40
CA SER A 300 -15.55 21.41 -10.47
C SER A 300 -16.43 21.12 -9.25
N TRP A 301 -16.06 20.13 -8.38
CA TRP A 301 -16.96 19.61 -7.34
C TRP A 301 -17.50 20.71 -6.41
N GLU A 302 -16.63 21.42 -5.72
CA GLU A 302 -17.04 22.46 -4.76
C GLU A 302 -17.71 23.68 -5.43
N GLY A 303 -17.57 23.82 -6.75
CA GLY A 303 -18.19 24.90 -7.51
C GLY A 303 -19.62 24.62 -7.93
N VAL A 304 -19.92 23.38 -8.37
CA VAL A 304 -21.20 23.06 -9.02
C VAL A 304 -21.80 21.73 -8.57
N TYR A 305 -21.08 20.90 -7.81
CA TYR A 305 -21.51 19.54 -7.46
C TYR A 305 -22.01 18.76 -8.69
N PHE A 306 -23.21 18.19 -8.65
CA PHE A 306 -23.81 17.45 -9.76
C PHE A 306 -24.35 18.33 -10.90
N ASP A 307 -24.34 19.65 -10.79
CA ASP A 307 -24.87 20.61 -11.77
C ASP A 307 -23.90 20.82 -12.96
N ILE A 308 -23.37 19.72 -13.47
CA ILE A 308 -22.52 19.70 -14.67
C ILE A 308 -23.34 20.12 -15.88
N ASN A 309 -22.85 21.08 -16.66
CA ASN A 309 -23.38 21.46 -17.96
C ASN A 309 -22.28 22.05 -18.85
N GLN A 310 -22.49 21.98 -20.18
CA GLN A 310 -21.47 22.38 -21.16
C GLN A 310 -20.98 23.82 -20.97
N GLN A 311 -21.90 24.77 -20.78
CA GLN A 311 -21.56 26.20 -20.64
C GLN A 311 -20.84 26.50 -19.33
N GLY A 312 -21.26 25.88 -18.22
CA GLY A 312 -20.63 26.05 -16.92
C GLY A 312 -19.20 25.53 -16.93
N MET A 313 -18.95 24.37 -17.57
CA MET A 313 -17.61 23.80 -17.68
C MET A 313 -16.69 24.68 -18.56
N ASP A 314 -17.18 25.21 -19.71
CA ASP A 314 -16.43 26.16 -20.56
C ASP A 314 -16.06 27.42 -19.76
N GLN A 315 -17.00 27.97 -18.99
CA GLN A 315 -16.74 29.16 -18.15
C GLN A 315 -15.68 28.88 -17.07
N MET A 316 -15.78 27.74 -16.35
CA MET A 316 -14.78 27.38 -15.31
C MET A 316 -13.40 27.17 -15.92
N MET A 317 -13.29 26.63 -17.15
CA MET A 317 -12.03 26.52 -17.87
C MET A 317 -11.45 27.89 -18.25
N ALA A 318 -12.30 28.81 -18.68
CA ALA A 318 -11.89 30.20 -18.95
C ALA A 318 -11.40 30.91 -17.67
N ASP A 319 -12.11 30.73 -16.58
CA ASP A 319 -11.79 31.37 -15.30
C ASP A 319 -10.45 30.88 -14.77
N ILE A 320 -10.23 29.55 -14.69
CA ILE A 320 -8.96 29.01 -14.19
C ILE A 320 -7.79 29.38 -15.10
N ALA A 321 -7.98 29.43 -16.42
CA ALA A 321 -6.97 29.88 -17.37
C ALA A 321 -6.58 31.33 -17.12
N SER A 322 -7.56 32.22 -16.87
CA SER A 322 -7.34 33.63 -16.58
C SER A 322 -6.52 33.86 -15.31
N MET A 323 -6.60 32.94 -14.35
CA MET A 323 -5.85 32.96 -13.08
C MET A 323 -4.48 32.27 -13.16
N GLY A 324 -4.09 31.75 -14.33
CA GLY A 324 -2.83 31.04 -14.53
C GLY A 324 -2.86 29.57 -14.15
N GLY A 325 -4.05 28.97 -14.00
CA GLY A 325 -4.19 27.54 -13.80
C GLY A 325 -3.93 26.76 -15.09
N GLU A 326 -3.64 25.47 -14.95
CA GLU A 326 -3.10 24.64 -16.02
C GLU A 326 -3.97 23.42 -16.36
N LEU A 327 -4.84 23.00 -15.41
CA LEU A 327 -5.64 21.79 -15.51
C LEU A 327 -7.04 22.03 -14.92
N PHE A 328 -8.06 21.70 -15.69
CA PHE A 328 -9.43 21.65 -15.22
C PHE A 328 -9.89 20.19 -15.11
N VAL A 329 -10.48 19.81 -13.99
CA VAL A 329 -11.01 18.46 -13.73
C VAL A 329 -12.52 18.52 -13.56
N MET A 330 -13.26 17.93 -14.50
CA MET A 330 -14.69 17.71 -14.36
C MET A 330 -14.96 16.56 -13.39
N ASP A 331 -15.64 16.86 -12.30
CA ASP A 331 -15.96 15.90 -11.23
C ASP A 331 -17.24 15.11 -11.49
N ASP A 332 -17.83 14.49 -10.45
CA ASP A 332 -19.03 13.65 -10.52
C ASP A 332 -20.23 14.38 -11.15
N GLY A 333 -21.07 13.64 -11.86
CA GLY A 333 -22.32 14.17 -12.41
C GLY A 333 -22.40 14.23 -13.94
N TRP A 334 -21.37 13.83 -14.68
CA TRP A 334 -21.31 13.95 -16.15
C TRP A 334 -21.96 12.79 -16.93
N PHE A 335 -22.30 11.69 -16.24
CA PHE A 335 -22.70 10.42 -16.84
C PHE A 335 -24.13 9.99 -16.49
N GLY A 336 -24.60 8.92 -17.13
CA GLY A 336 -25.89 8.29 -16.89
C GLY A 336 -26.90 8.59 -18.00
N ASP A 337 -27.23 7.60 -18.83
CA ASP A 337 -28.23 7.69 -19.91
C ASP A 337 -29.61 7.25 -19.41
N LYS A 338 -29.78 5.97 -19.09
CA LYS A 338 -31.04 5.43 -18.57
C LYS A 338 -31.44 6.03 -17.22
N TYR A 339 -30.46 6.20 -16.34
CA TYR A 339 -30.59 6.77 -15.01
C TYR A 339 -29.69 8.00 -14.90
N PRO A 340 -30.17 9.25 -15.11
CA PRO A 340 -29.30 10.43 -15.04
C PRO A 340 -28.67 10.63 -13.66
N ARG A 341 -27.37 10.94 -13.64
CA ARG A 341 -26.58 11.23 -12.43
C ARG A 341 -26.89 12.64 -11.91
N LYS A 342 -27.93 12.77 -11.10
CA LYS A 342 -28.36 14.04 -10.48
C LYS A 342 -27.90 14.19 -9.02
N ASN A 343 -27.57 13.09 -8.39
CA ASN A 343 -27.10 12.96 -7.01
C ASN A 343 -26.52 11.56 -6.79
N ASP A 344 -26.18 11.20 -5.56
CA ASP A 344 -25.57 9.92 -5.19
C ASP A 344 -26.43 8.67 -5.39
N SER A 345 -27.72 8.81 -5.77
CA SER A 345 -28.68 7.70 -5.71
C SER A 345 -28.78 6.84 -6.97
N SER A 346 -28.16 7.24 -8.08
CA SER A 346 -28.26 6.53 -9.36
C SER A 346 -27.03 6.64 -10.24
N SER A 347 -26.96 5.77 -11.24
CA SER A 347 -26.01 5.75 -12.37
C SER A 347 -24.57 5.40 -12.08
N LEU A 348 -24.11 5.38 -10.83
CA LEU A 348 -22.73 4.99 -10.58
C LEU A 348 -22.50 3.56 -11.14
N GLY A 349 -21.52 3.41 -12.03
CA GLY A 349 -21.29 2.21 -12.83
C GLY A 349 -21.64 2.37 -14.31
N ASP A 350 -22.49 3.33 -14.68
CA ASP A 350 -22.95 3.56 -16.06
C ASP A 350 -22.18 4.72 -16.69
N TRP A 351 -20.98 4.46 -17.19
CA TRP A 351 -20.02 5.48 -17.65
C TRP A 351 -20.33 5.99 -19.06
N VAL A 352 -21.59 6.36 -19.30
CA VAL A 352 -22.07 6.94 -20.55
C VAL A 352 -22.40 8.41 -20.35
N VAL A 353 -21.91 9.27 -21.23
CA VAL A 353 -22.12 10.73 -21.14
C VAL A 353 -23.60 11.09 -21.15
N ASP A 354 -24.06 11.87 -20.17
CA ASP A 354 -25.39 12.49 -20.18
C ASP A 354 -25.45 13.60 -21.23
N LYS A 355 -26.12 13.31 -22.37
CA LYS A 355 -26.25 14.24 -23.49
C LYS A 355 -27.15 15.44 -23.21
N ASN A 356 -27.97 15.40 -22.14
CA ASN A 356 -28.75 16.55 -21.75
C ASN A 356 -27.87 17.60 -21.04
N LYS A 357 -26.88 17.14 -20.27
CA LYS A 357 -25.90 18.00 -19.59
C LYS A 357 -24.78 18.44 -20.54
N LEU A 358 -24.30 17.53 -21.35
CA LEU A 358 -23.16 17.70 -22.25
C LEU A 358 -23.57 17.38 -23.70
N PRO A 359 -24.33 18.24 -24.37
CA PRO A 359 -24.81 17.97 -25.72
C PRO A 359 -23.70 17.76 -26.75
N ASN A 360 -22.54 18.40 -26.56
CA ASN A 360 -21.33 18.23 -27.38
C ASN A 360 -20.42 17.08 -26.89
N GLY A 361 -20.81 16.40 -25.81
CA GLY A 361 -20.02 15.33 -25.18
C GLY A 361 -18.70 15.80 -24.60
N ILE A 362 -17.87 14.83 -24.21
CA ILE A 362 -16.51 15.09 -23.69
C ILE A 362 -15.64 15.75 -24.78
N GLY A 363 -15.81 15.38 -26.06
CA GLY A 363 -15.07 16.01 -27.17
C GLY A 363 -15.29 17.52 -27.27
N GLY A 364 -16.49 18.01 -26.96
CA GLY A 364 -16.77 19.43 -26.84
C GLY A 364 -15.96 20.11 -25.74
N LEU A 365 -15.90 19.50 -24.56
CA LEU A 365 -15.12 20.02 -23.42
C LEU A 365 -13.61 20.00 -23.69
N LEU A 366 -13.11 18.99 -24.40
CA LEU A 366 -11.70 18.95 -24.83
C LEU A 366 -11.38 20.09 -25.81
N SER A 367 -12.32 20.42 -26.70
CA SER A 367 -12.19 21.56 -27.61
C SER A 367 -12.18 22.90 -26.84
N ASP A 368 -13.04 23.03 -25.83
CA ASP A 368 -13.12 24.19 -24.95
C ASP A 368 -11.82 24.33 -24.12
N ALA A 369 -11.32 23.24 -23.54
CA ALA A 369 -10.05 23.23 -22.81
C ALA A 369 -8.88 23.69 -23.69
N LYS A 370 -8.79 23.17 -24.90
CA LYS A 370 -7.78 23.59 -25.88
C LYS A 370 -7.91 25.07 -26.25
N LYS A 371 -9.11 25.60 -26.42
CA LYS A 371 -9.42 27.02 -26.71
C LYS A 371 -8.88 27.92 -25.58
N HIS A 372 -9.03 27.51 -24.32
CA HIS A 372 -8.57 28.26 -23.16
C HIS A 372 -7.11 27.97 -22.75
N GLY A 373 -6.45 27.02 -23.41
CA GLY A 373 -5.04 26.68 -23.15
C GLY A 373 -4.83 25.89 -21.86
N VAL A 374 -5.85 25.24 -21.33
CA VAL A 374 -5.76 24.35 -20.16
C VAL A 374 -5.84 22.88 -20.57
N LYS A 375 -5.31 21.99 -19.74
CA LYS A 375 -5.49 20.55 -19.84
C LYS A 375 -6.84 20.16 -19.26
N PHE A 376 -7.32 18.95 -19.62
CA PHE A 376 -8.59 18.43 -19.16
C PHE A 376 -8.41 17.12 -18.40
N GLY A 377 -9.11 16.98 -17.29
CA GLY A 377 -9.21 15.77 -16.48
C GLY A 377 -10.67 15.40 -16.21
N ILE A 378 -10.88 14.15 -15.81
CA ILE A 378 -12.21 13.60 -15.57
C ILE A 378 -12.23 12.74 -14.30
N TRP A 379 -13.35 12.80 -13.58
CA TRP A 379 -13.61 11.97 -12.39
C TRP A 379 -14.28 10.64 -12.79
N ILE A 380 -13.87 9.58 -12.11
CA ILE A 380 -14.51 8.28 -12.11
C ILE A 380 -14.48 7.67 -10.70
N GLU A 381 -15.44 6.78 -10.40
CA GLU A 381 -15.47 5.95 -9.19
C GLU A 381 -15.80 4.49 -9.59
N PRO A 382 -14.89 3.80 -10.29
CA PRO A 382 -15.21 2.58 -11.02
C PRO A 382 -15.23 1.31 -10.16
N GLU A 383 -14.90 1.41 -8.88
CA GLU A 383 -14.96 0.30 -7.92
C GLU A 383 -16.35 0.18 -7.26
N MET A 384 -17.27 1.08 -7.60
CA MET A 384 -18.59 1.17 -6.99
C MET A 384 -19.69 1.22 -8.02
N ALA A 385 -20.89 0.89 -7.59
CA ALA A 385 -22.10 1.02 -8.42
C ALA A 385 -23.29 1.49 -7.55
N ASN A 386 -24.28 2.12 -8.19
CA ASN A 386 -25.58 2.27 -7.55
C ASN A 386 -26.44 1.03 -7.79
N THR A 387 -27.31 0.72 -6.84
CA THR A 387 -28.39 -0.28 -7.04
C THR A 387 -29.35 0.13 -8.14
N THR A 388 -29.49 1.45 -8.42
CA THR A 388 -30.20 2.02 -9.56
C THR A 388 -29.17 2.37 -10.65
N SER A 389 -28.68 1.34 -11.35
CA SER A 389 -27.78 1.45 -12.49
C SER A 389 -28.00 0.27 -13.46
N GLU A 390 -27.68 0.45 -14.73
CA GLU A 390 -27.68 -0.64 -15.72
C GLU A 390 -26.63 -1.70 -15.38
N LEU A 391 -25.50 -1.30 -14.80
CA LEU A 391 -24.46 -2.22 -14.35
C LEU A 391 -25.02 -3.20 -13.33
N TYR A 392 -25.67 -2.71 -12.29
CA TYR A 392 -26.23 -3.57 -11.23
C TYR A 392 -27.39 -4.44 -11.72
N GLU A 393 -28.22 -3.93 -12.64
CA GLU A 393 -29.28 -4.74 -13.29
C GLU A 393 -28.69 -5.94 -14.06
N LYS A 394 -27.56 -5.75 -14.73
CA LYS A 394 -26.90 -6.78 -15.55
C LYS A 394 -26.05 -7.74 -14.73
N HIS A 395 -25.40 -7.22 -13.68
CA HIS A 395 -24.39 -7.92 -12.92
C HIS A 395 -24.55 -7.76 -11.39
N PRO A 396 -25.68 -8.20 -10.79
CA PRO A 396 -25.85 -8.16 -9.33
C PRO A 396 -24.91 -9.13 -8.60
N ASP A 397 -24.29 -10.06 -9.33
CA ASP A 397 -23.27 -11.01 -8.87
C ASP A 397 -21.85 -10.43 -8.79
N TRP A 398 -21.64 -9.19 -9.28
CA TRP A 398 -20.33 -8.53 -9.27
C TRP A 398 -20.05 -7.74 -7.99
N VAL A 399 -20.99 -7.65 -7.07
CA VAL A 399 -20.85 -6.87 -5.85
C VAL A 399 -20.33 -7.70 -4.68
N LEU A 400 -19.63 -7.07 -3.77
CA LEU A 400 -19.25 -7.71 -2.50
C LEU A 400 -20.51 -8.07 -1.70
N LYS A 401 -20.62 -9.32 -1.34
CA LYS A 401 -21.72 -9.87 -0.56
C LYS A 401 -21.29 -11.13 0.17
N ALA A 402 -21.48 -11.15 1.49
CA ALA A 402 -21.32 -12.37 2.26
C ALA A 402 -22.47 -13.35 1.97
N SER A 403 -22.16 -14.66 1.93
CA SER A 403 -23.15 -15.69 1.70
C SER A 403 -24.25 -15.64 2.77
N GLU A 404 -25.51 -15.85 2.36
CA GLU A 404 -26.69 -15.84 3.24
C GLU A 404 -26.89 -14.52 4.03
N ARG A 405 -26.33 -13.42 3.53
CA ARG A 405 -26.51 -12.06 4.08
C ARG A 405 -27.03 -11.13 3.01
N ASP A 406 -27.66 -10.05 3.43
CA ASP A 406 -28.04 -8.95 2.52
C ASP A 406 -26.79 -8.21 2.03
N VAL A 407 -26.89 -7.57 0.87
CA VAL A 407 -25.87 -6.65 0.38
C VAL A 407 -25.76 -5.46 1.32
N VAL A 408 -24.54 -5.09 1.70
CA VAL A 408 -24.30 -3.87 2.49
C VAL A 408 -24.35 -2.66 1.58
N LEU A 409 -25.25 -1.73 1.90
CA LEU A 409 -25.46 -0.50 1.16
C LEU A 409 -24.80 0.69 1.88
N GLY A 410 -24.06 1.47 1.13
CA GLY A 410 -23.48 2.75 1.54
C GLY A 410 -24.22 3.95 0.96
N ARG A 411 -23.74 5.15 1.25
CA ARG A 411 -24.25 6.41 0.69
C ARG A 411 -25.77 6.52 0.74
N GLY A 412 -26.33 6.51 1.94
CA GLY A 412 -27.78 6.62 2.13
C GLY A 412 -28.59 5.41 1.64
N GLY A 413 -27.95 4.25 1.54
CA GLY A 413 -28.59 2.99 1.14
C GLY A 413 -28.72 2.80 -0.38
N THR A 414 -27.86 3.43 -1.17
CA THR A 414 -27.99 3.44 -2.63
C THR A 414 -26.78 2.88 -3.39
N GLN A 415 -25.64 2.73 -2.71
CA GLN A 415 -24.38 2.31 -3.37
C GLN A 415 -23.87 0.99 -2.83
N VAL A 416 -23.16 0.26 -3.70
CA VAL A 416 -22.52 -1.04 -3.45
C VAL A 416 -21.08 -1.01 -3.96
N VAL A 417 -20.23 -1.87 -3.41
CA VAL A 417 -18.83 -2.04 -3.84
C VAL A 417 -18.72 -3.24 -4.77
N LEU A 418 -18.03 -3.06 -5.88
CA LEU A 418 -17.73 -4.14 -6.83
C LEU A 418 -16.63 -5.05 -6.27
N ASP A 419 -16.72 -6.35 -6.57
CA ASP A 419 -15.78 -7.37 -6.12
C ASP A 419 -14.53 -7.43 -7.02
N LEU A 420 -13.48 -6.69 -6.67
CA LEU A 420 -12.23 -6.67 -7.43
C LEU A 420 -11.42 -7.99 -7.34
N ALA A 421 -11.82 -8.94 -6.48
CA ALA A 421 -11.26 -10.30 -6.54
C ALA A 421 -11.73 -11.04 -7.81
N ASN A 422 -12.82 -10.58 -8.45
CA ASN A 422 -13.38 -11.17 -9.67
C ASN A 422 -12.68 -10.61 -10.93
N PRO A 423 -12.01 -11.45 -11.77
CA PRO A 423 -11.36 -11.01 -12.99
C PRO A 423 -12.29 -10.29 -13.97
N ALA A 424 -13.58 -10.67 -14.06
CA ALA A 424 -14.54 -10.01 -14.93
C ALA A 424 -14.80 -8.56 -14.49
N VAL A 425 -14.82 -8.31 -13.17
CA VAL A 425 -14.91 -6.96 -12.59
C VAL A 425 -13.62 -6.17 -12.85
N GLN A 426 -12.46 -6.80 -12.74
CA GLN A 426 -11.18 -6.17 -13.08
C GLN A 426 -11.14 -5.73 -14.55
N ASP A 427 -11.65 -6.57 -15.46
CA ASP A 427 -11.75 -6.24 -16.87
C ASP A 427 -12.73 -5.08 -17.14
N PHE A 428 -13.87 -5.06 -16.45
CA PHE A 428 -14.82 -3.95 -16.53
C PHE A 428 -14.18 -2.64 -16.06
N VAL A 429 -13.56 -2.63 -14.88
CA VAL A 429 -12.93 -1.43 -14.30
C VAL A 429 -11.79 -0.91 -15.19
N PHE A 430 -10.93 -1.80 -15.67
CA PHE A 430 -9.93 -1.45 -16.68
C PHE A 430 -10.60 -0.85 -17.95
N GLY A 431 -11.68 -1.46 -18.42
CA GLY A 431 -12.43 -1.03 -19.59
C GLY A 431 -13.01 0.38 -19.45
N VAL A 432 -13.38 0.81 -18.25
CA VAL A 432 -13.84 2.20 -18.01
C VAL A 432 -12.76 3.20 -18.40
N VAL A 433 -11.54 3.01 -17.92
CA VAL A 433 -10.40 3.88 -18.28
C VAL A 433 -10.02 3.70 -19.73
N ASP A 434 -9.96 2.47 -20.21
CA ASP A 434 -9.56 2.15 -21.59
C ASP A 434 -10.49 2.79 -22.62
N ASN A 435 -11.80 2.75 -22.40
CA ASN A 435 -12.80 3.36 -23.27
C ASN A 435 -12.69 4.89 -23.28
N LEU A 436 -12.46 5.52 -22.12
CA LEU A 436 -12.25 6.96 -22.03
C LEU A 436 -11.00 7.38 -22.82
N MET A 437 -9.87 6.71 -22.56
CA MET A 437 -8.60 7.05 -23.21
C MET A 437 -8.55 6.74 -24.71
N THR A 438 -9.24 5.69 -25.15
CA THR A 438 -9.34 5.34 -26.57
C THR A 438 -10.22 6.32 -27.32
N SER A 439 -11.33 6.75 -26.69
CA SER A 439 -12.27 7.71 -27.31
C SER A 439 -11.78 9.15 -27.23
N TYR A 440 -11.02 9.49 -26.20
CA TYR A 440 -10.60 10.84 -25.85
C TYR A 440 -9.13 10.87 -25.38
N PRO A 441 -8.17 10.63 -26.28
CA PRO A 441 -6.75 10.53 -25.93
C PRO A 441 -6.13 11.83 -25.39
N GLU A 442 -6.84 12.95 -25.51
CA GLU A 442 -6.43 14.25 -24.98
C GLU A 442 -6.71 14.42 -23.47
N ILE A 443 -7.40 13.47 -22.83
CA ILE A 443 -7.56 13.46 -21.37
C ILE A 443 -6.17 13.28 -20.73
N ASP A 444 -5.77 14.26 -19.91
CA ASP A 444 -4.44 14.34 -19.27
C ASP A 444 -4.45 13.77 -17.84
N TYR A 445 -5.64 13.66 -17.24
CA TYR A 445 -5.77 13.37 -15.82
C TYR A 445 -7.09 12.63 -15.51
N ILE A 446 -6.99 11.61 -14.68
CA ILE A 446 -8.15 10.92 -14.12
C ILE A 446 -8.11 11.07 -12.59
N LYS A 447 -9.19 11.61 -12.01
CA LYS A 447 -9.49 11.50 -10.59
C LYS A 447 -10.29 10.20 -10.38
N TRP A 448 -9.66 9.22 -9.76
CA TRP A 448 -10.27 7.94 -9.44
C TRP A 448 -10.71 7.93 -7.99
N ASP A 449 -11.97 8.12 -7.74
CA ASP A 449 -12.53 8.22 -6.39
C ASP A 449 -12.96 6.85 -5.83
N ALA A 450 -13.17 6.80 -4.51
CA ALA A 450 -13.56 5.60 -3.79
C ALA A 450 -14.15 5.96 -2.41
N ASN A 451 -15.44 6.21 -2.36
CA ASN A 451 -16.11 6.87 -1.24
C ASN A 451 -16.86 5.92 -0.28
N MET A 452 -16.55 4.64 -0.28
CA MET A 452 -17.22 3.67 0.59
C MET A 452 -16.22 2.77 1.30
N SER A 453 -16.40 2.57 2.60
CA SER A 453 -15.65 1.57 3.37
C SER A 453 -15.98 0.16 2.92
N VAL A 454 -15.00 -0.74 2.95
CA VAL A 454 -15.16 -2.15 2.58
C VAL A 454 -14.99 -3.03 3.81
N GLN A 455 -15.91 -2.91 4.76
CA GLN A 455 -15.98 -3.75 5.97
C GLN A 455 -16.81 -5.03 5.75
N ASN A 456 -17.48 -5.12 4.63
CA ASN A 456 -18.36 -6.22 4.26
C ASN A 456 -17.52 -7.40 3.76
N HIS A 457 -17.20 -8.32 4.65
CA HIS A 457 -16.33 -9.45 4.37
C HIS A 457 -17.08 -10.58 3.65
N GLY A 458 -17.06 -10.54 2.32
CA GLY A 458 -17.62 -11.62 1.50
C GLY A 458 -17.52 -11.34 0.02
N SER A 459 -17.11 -12.33 -0.75
CA SER A 459 -17.00 -12.33 -2.20
C SER A 459 -17.95 -13.34 -2.81
N GLN A 460 -18.71 -12.95 -3.84
CA GLN A 460 -19.54 -13.90 -4.61
C GLN A 460 -18.71 -14.72 -5.60
N TYR A 461 -17.47 -14.30 -5.87
CA TYR A 461 -16.54 -14.98 -6.75
C TYR A 461 -15.65 -16.01 -6.05
N LEU A 462 -15.11 -15.67 -4.87
CA LEU A 462 -14.22 -16.56 -4.14
C LEU A 462 -14.95 -17.79 -3.62
N THR A 463 -14.26 -18.94 -3.60
CA THR A 463 -14.79 -20.18 -3.02
C THR A 463 -15.05 -20.03 -1.53
N LYS A 464 -15.86 -20.90 -0.96
CA LYS A 464 -16.19 -20.89 0.48
C LYS A 464 -14.94 -20.97 1.37
N ASP A 465 -13.95 -21.75 0.95
CA ASP A 465 -12.71 -21.95 1.71
C ASP A 465 -11.76 -20.76 1.63
N ASN A 466 -11.93 -19.87 0.66
CA ASN A 466 -11.07 -18.73 0.39
C ASN A 466 -11.74 -17.38 0.73
N GLN A 467 -12.83 -17.36 1.48
CA GLN A 467 -13.49 -16.10 1.85
C GLN A 467 -12.61 -15.19 2.69
N SER A 468 -11.71 -15.75 3.51
CA SER A 468 -10.71 -14.97 4.26
C SER A 468 -9.66 -14.28 3.36
N HIS A 469 -9.55 -14.65 2.09
CA HIS A 469 -8.65 -13.98 1.14
C HIS A 469 -9.21 -12.66 0.61
N MET A 470 -10.49 -12.35 0.83
CA MET A 470 -11.23 -11.29 0.12
C MET A 470 -10.51 -9.94 0.15
N TYR A 471 -10.04 -9.47 1.30
CA TYR A 471 -9.35 -8.19 1.38
C TYR A 471 -8.05 -8.18 0.58
N ILE A 472 -7.28 -9.26 0.66
CA ILE A 472 -6.00 -9.40 -0.06
C ILE A 472 -6.24 -9.49 -1.56
N GLU A 473 -7.20 -10.32 -2.00
CA GLU A 473 -7.49 -10.50 -3.43
C GLU A 473 -8.16 -9.27 -4.04
N PHE A 474 -8.97 -8.53 -3.28
CA PHE A 474 -9.51 -7.24 -3.71
C PHE A 474 -8.37 -6.25 -4.01
N HIS A 475 -7.42 -6.12 -3.08
CA HIS A 475 -6.26 -5.26 -3.24
C HIS A 475 -5.38 -5.68 -4.44
N ARG A 476 -5.07 -6.97 -4.57
CA ARG A 476 -4.35 -7.51 -5.73
C ARG A 476 -5.07 -7.25 -7.05
N GLY A 477 -6.40 -7.32 -7.04
CA GLY A 477 -7.23 -6.97 -8.18
C GLY A 477 -7.09 -5.51 -8.58
N PHE A 478 -7.15 -4.60 -7.59
CA PHE A 478 -6.92 -3.17 -7.79
C PHE A 478 -5.52 -2.90 -8.34
N GLU A 479 -4.49 -3.46 -7.73
CA GLU A 479 -3.10 -3.32 -8.17
C GLU A 479 -2.92 -3.79 -9.63
N LYS A 480 -3.47 -4.94 -9.98
CA LYS A 480 -3.43 -5.48 -11.35
C LYS A 480 -4.11 -4.56 -12.37
N ILE A 481 -5.24 -3.94 -12.01
CA ILE A 481 -5.91 -2.94 -12.86
C ILE A 481 -4.99 -1.75 -13.08
N CYS A 482 -4.42 -1.20 -12.01
CA CYS A 482 -3.50 -0.05 -12.08
C CYS A 482 -2.26 -0.37 -12.94
N GLN A 483 -1.67 -1.55 -12.79
CA GLN A 483 -0.54 -2.00 -13.61
C GLN A 483 -0.91 -2.08 -15.10
N ARG A 484 -2.07 -2.63 -15.42
CA ARG A 484 -2.57 -2.70 -16.82
C ARG A 484 -2.78 -1.31 -17.41
N ILE A 485 -3.37 -0.38 -16.64
CA ILE A 485 -3.58 1.01 -17.09
C ILE A 485 -2.23 1.68 -17.32
N ARG A 486 -1.30 1.56 -16.38
CA ARG A 486 0.04 2.17 -16.48
C ARG A 486 0.83 1.63 -17.67
N ALA A 487 0.76 0.32 -17.93
CA ALA A 487 1.42 -0.31 -19.07
C ALA A 487 0.89 0.21 -20.42
N LYS A 488 -0.42 0.49 -20.52
CA LYS A 488 -1.05 0.96 -21.76
C LYS A 488 -1.01 2.49 -21.92
N TYR A 489 -1.10 3.23 -20.82
CA TYR A 489 -1.18 4.71 -20.77
C TYR A 489 -0.09 5.27 -19.82
N PRO A 490 1.19 5.16 -20.18
CA PRO A 490 2.29 5.53 -19.29
C PRO A 490 2.30 7.00 -18.89
N ASP A 491 1.80 7.89 -19.76
CA ASP A 491 1.79 9.36 -19.54
C ASP A 491 0.55 9.86 -18.81
N LEU A 492 -0.48 9.01 -18.63
CA LEU A 492 -1.72 9.39 -17.95
C LEU A 492 -1.45 9.63 -16.46
N THR A 493 -1.86 10.81 -15.97
CA THR A 493 -1.88 11.05 -14.53
C THR A 493 -3.16 10.47 -13.92
N ILE A 494 -3.02 9.50 -13.02
CA ILE A 494 -4.12 8.98 -12.23
C ILE A 494 -3.94 9.44 -10.79
N HIS A 495 -4.90 10.18 -10.28
CA HIS A 495 -4.99 10.57 -8.88
C HIS A 495 -6.06 9.73 -8.21
N VAL A 496 -5.68 8.85 -7.33
CA VAL A 496 -6.61 8.14 -6.46
C VAL A 496 -6.62 8.89 -5.13
N PRO A 497 -7.62 9.69 -4.86
CA PRO A 497 -7.83 10.26 -3.54
C PRO A 497 -8.30 9.13 -2.62
N VAL A 498 -7.35 8.37 -2.09
CA VAL A 498 -7.61 7.63 -0.87
C VAL A 498 -7.77 8.70 0.21
N ALA A 499 -8.75 8.57 1.05
CA ALA A 499 -9.07 9.55 2.08
C ALA A 499 -7.96 9.75 3.14
N ALA A 500 -6.73 9.38 2.84
CA ALA A 500 -5.55 9.57 3.64
C ALA A 500 -4.43 10.22 2.82
N VAL A 501 -3.75 11.14 3.41
CA VAL A 501 -2.69 11.98 2.84
C VAL A 501 -1.36 11.22 2.63
N VAL A 502 -1.44 9.91 2.42
CA VAL A 502 -0.26 9.13 2.11
C VAL A 502 -0.15 8.98 0.60
N PRO A 503 0.99 9.26 -0.01
CA PRO A 503 1.25 8.75 -1.33
C PRO A 503 1.31 7.23 -1.22
N THR A 504 0.13 6.60 -1.25
CA THR A 504 0.08 5.17 -1.46
C THR A 504 0.74 4.93 -2.81
N THR A 505 1.82 4.22 -2.76
CA THR A 505 2.70 3.90 -3.87
C THR A 505 2.00 3.19 -5.02
N GLU A 506 0.75 2.81 -4.84
CA GLU A 506 -0.03 1.96 -5.72
C GLU A 506 -0.59 2.68 -6.94
N CYS A 507 -1.04 3.91 -6.81
CA CYS A 507 -1.48 4.68 -7.99
C CYS A 507 -0.33 5.28 -8.77
N CYS A 508 0.83 5.20 -8.20
CA CYS A 508 2.06 5.61 -8.78
C CYS A 508 2.90 4.42 -9.22
N LEU A 509 2.26 3.27 -9.43
CA LEU A 509 2.92 2.04 -9.84
C LEU A 509 3.92 2.29 -10.95
N THR A 510 5.06 2.34 -10.47
CA THR A 510 6.42 2.04 -10.87
C THR A 510 6.69 1.76 -12.33
N SER A 511 7.80 2.36 -12.71
CA SER A 511 8.73 1.76 -13.65
C SER A 511 8.89 0.25 -13.38
N THR A 512 8.55 -0.54 -14.33
CA THR A 512 8.86 -1.93 -14.52
C THR A 512 10.22 -2.31 -13.99
N SER A 513 10.29 -3.25 -13.08
CA SER A 513 11.32 -4.27 -13.15
C SER A 513 10.84 -5.32 -14.14
N SER A 514 11.34 -5.27 -15.34
CA SER A 514 11.27 -6.34 -16.32
C SER A 514 12.14 -7.52 -15.86
N GLY A 515 11.63 -8.71 -15.95
CA GLY A 515 12.39 -9.96 -15.86
C GLY A 515 11.63 -10.99 -15.09
#